data_c0c235f11eba4e9580b157fb43906666
#
_entry.id   c0c235f11eba4e9580b157fb43906666
#
_cell.length_a   1.000
_cell.length_b   1.000
_cell.length_c   1.000
_cell.angle_alpha   90.00
_cell.angle_beta   90.00
_cell.angle_gamma   90.00
#
_symmetry.space_group_name_H-M   'P 1'
#
loop_
_entity.id
_entity.type
_entity.pdbx_description
1 polymer ?
#
loop_
_entity_poly.entity_id
_entity_poly.type
_entity_poly.pdbx_seq_one_letter_code
_entity_poly.pdbx_strand_id
1 'polypeptide(L)'
;MLSANNYLNLTTHPKVVEAMIEATRTYGAGSGSVRAIAGAMDLHLQAEQKVAEFKGVESSLIYSAGYTANVGLIPTLVKGKEDVIISD
;
A
#
# COMPACT_ATOMS: atom_id res chain seq x y z
N MET A 1 -14.27 18.67 -5.87
CA MET A 1 -14.31 18.54 -4.40
C MET A 1 -12.92 18.94 -3.90
N LEU A 2 -12.80 20.08 -3.19
CA LEU A 2 -11.51 20.67 -2.82
C LEU A 2 -10.82 19.99 -1.62
N SER A 3 -11.54 19.15 -0.89
CA SER A 3 -11.04 18.44 0.30
C SER A 3 -10.77 16.94 0.05
N ALA A 4 -10.71 16.52 -1.20
CA ALA A 4 -10.45 15.13 -1.55
C ALA A 4 -8.94 14.85 -1.68
N ASN A 5 -8.52 13.68 -1.26
CA ASN A 5 -7.14 13.18 -1.49
C ASN A 5 -6.94 12.59 -2.90
N ASN A 6 -7.94 12.73 -3.77
CA ASN A 6 -7.92 12.25 -5.16
C ASN A 6 -7.28 13.29 -6.10
N TYR A 7 -6.08 13.73 -5.79
CA TYR A 7 -5.39 14.83 -6.46
C TYR A 7 -5.26 14.66 -7.97
N LEU A 8 -5.06 13.45 -8.46
CA LEU A 8 -4.91 13.13 -9.87
C LEU A 8 -6.20 12.58 -10.49
N ASN A 9 -7.31 12.60 -9.76
CA ASN A 9 -8.61 12.06 -10.19
C ASN A 9 -8.54 10.61 -10.70
N LEU A 10 -7.67 9.78 -10.10
CA LEU A 10 -7.48 8.40 -10.54
C LEU A 10 -8.59 7.45 -10.11
N THR A 11 -9.40 7.80 -9.12
CA THR A 11 -10.50 6.94 -8.62
C THR A 11 -11.56 6.63 -9.68
N THR A 12 -11.72 7.50 -10.68
CA THR A 12 -12.66 7.32 -11.80
C THR A 12 -11.96 7.09 -13.14
N HIS A 13 -10.63 6.94 -13.12
CA HIS A 13 -9.87 6.72 -14.35
C HIS A 13 -10.23 5.35 -14.97
N PRO A 14 -10.63 5.26 -16.26
CA PRO A 14 -11.14 4.01 -16.84
C PRO A 14 -10.19 2.83 -16.68
N LYS A 15 -8.90 3.02 -16.91
CA LYS A 15 -7.90 1.93 -16.73
C LYS A 15 -7.80 1.43 -15.27
N VAL A 16 -7.96 2.32 -14.29
CA VAL A 16 -7.92 1.94 -12.86
C VAL A 16 -9.18 1.16 -12.49
N VAL A 17 -10.34 1.65 -12.94
CA VAL A 17 -11.63 0.98 -12.72
C VAL A 17 -11.65 -0.40 -13.35
N GLU A 18 -11.22 -0.54 -14.61
CA GLU A 18 -11.21 -1.81 -15.32
C GLU A 18 -10.23 -2.82 -14.67
N ALA A 19 -9.03 -2.37 -14.29
CA ALA A 19 -8.08 -3.23 -13.57
C ALA A 19 -8.63 -3.73 -12.23
N MET A 20 -9.38 -2.88 -11.51
CA MET A 20 -10.04 -3.27 -10.26
C MET A 20 -11.14 -4.32 -10.49
N ILE A 21 -11.95 -4.15 -11.54
CA ILE A 21 -13.01 -5.10 -11.93
C ILE A 21 -12.37 -6.45 -12.28
N GLU A 22 -11.34 -6.45 -13.10
CA GLU A 22 -10.64 -7.67 -13.52
C GLU A 22 -9.98 -8.38 -12.33
N ALA A 23 -9.31 -7.64 -11.46
CA ALA A 23 -8.73 -8.19 -10.25
C ALA A 23 -9.80 -8.81 -9.33
N THR A 24 -10.95 -8.16 -9.20
CA THR A 24 -12.08 -8.68 -8.39
C THR A 24 -12.66 -9.96 -9.01
N ARG A 25 -12.77 -10.05 -10.31
CA ARG A 25 -13.22 -11.27 -11.00
C ARG A 25 -12.25 -12.44 -10.81
N THR A 26 -10.95 -12.16 -10.83
CA THR A 26 -9.90 -13.17 -10.78
C THR A 26 -9.62 -13.64 -9.34
N TYR A 27 -9.56 -12.71 -8.40
CA TYR A 27 -9.09 -12.97 -7.03
C TYR A 27 -10.18 -12.83 -5.95
N GLY A 28 -11.36 -12.33 -6.32
CA GLY A 28 -12.43 -12.03 -5.36
C GLY A 28 -12.29 -10.64 -4.75
N ALA A 29 -13.15 -10.34 -3.77
CA ALA A 29 -13.27 -9.01 -3.17
C ALA A 29 -12.17 -8.69 -2.13
N GLY A 30 -11.27 -9.61 -1.86
CA GLY A 30 -10.19 -9.42 -0.90
C GLY A 30 -9.37 -10.68 -0.69
N SER A 31 -8.30 -10.59 0.10
CA SER A 31 -7.36 -11.69 0.32
C SER A 31 -7.88 -12.82 1.22
N GLY A 32 -8.97 -12.59 1.95
CA GLY A 32 -9.57 -13.57 2.86
C GLY A 32 -8.71 -13.93 4.09
N SER A 33 -7.48 -13.42 4.19
CA SER A 33 -6.55 -13.71 5.27
C SER A 33 -5.54 -12.58 5.46
N VAL A 34 -4.82 -12.61 6.58
CA VAL A 34 -3.67 -11.71 6.81
C VAL A 34 -2.47 -12.15 5.99
N ARG A 35 -1.65 -11.21 5.56
CA ARG A 35 -0.51 -11.44 4.66
C ARG A 35 0.50 -12.45 5.20
N ALA A 36 0.75 -12.44 6.50
CA ALA A 36 1.72 -13.33 7.14
C ALA A 36 1.30 -14.82 7.17
N ILE A 37 0.01 -15.12 6.94
CA ILE A 37 -0.50 -16.49 6.97
C ILE A 37 -0.79 -16.97 5.53
N ALA A 38 -1.85 -16.43 4.91
CA ALA A 38 -2.30 -16.85 3.57
C ALA A 38 -2.86 -15.70 2.72
N GLY A 39 -2.73 -14.45 3.18
CA GLY A 39 -3.30 -13.27 2.53
C GLY A 39 -2.34 -12.53 1.61
N ALA A 40 -1.13 -13.02 1.38
CA ALA A 40 -0.21 -12.46 0.40
C ALA A 40 -0.62 -12.96 -1.01
N MET A 41 -1.23 -12.08 -1.78
CA MET A 41 -1.64 -12.35 -3.16
C MET A 41 -0.57 -11.87 -4.14
N ASP A 42 -0.54 -12.44 -5.34
CA ASP A 42 0.34 -12.00 -6.43
C ASP A 42 0.22 -10.51 -6.73
N LEU A 43 -0.99 -9.96 -6.61
CA LEU A 43 -1.24 -8.52 -6.79
C LEU A 43 -0.48 -7.66 -5.78
N HIS A 44 -0.32 -8.11 -4.53
CA HIS A 44 0.47 -7.39 -3.54
C HIS A 44 1.94 -7.34 -3.96
N LEU A 45 2.51 -8.48 -4.36
CA LEU A 45 3.91 -8.58 -4.78
C LEU A 45 4.18 -7.75 -6.04
N GLN A 46 3.29 -7.84 -7.04
CA GLN A 46 3.39 -7.04 -8.26
C GLN A 46 3.32 -5.53 -7.98
N ALA A 47 2.39 -5.11 -7.11
CA ALA A 47 2.26 -3.71 -6.74
C ALA A 47 3.48 -3.21 -5.95
N GLU A 48 4.01 -4.00 -5.02
CA GLU A 48 5.23 -3.70 -4.27
C GLU A 48 6.42 -3.55 -5.21
N GLN A 49 6.60 -4.48 -6.16
CA GLN A 49 7.65 -4.38 -7.16
C GLN A 49 7.51 -3.11 -8.01
N LYS A 50 6.31 -2.81 -8.50
CA LYS A 50 6.06 -1.61 -9.31
C LYS A 50 6.31 -0.31 -8.55
N VAL A 51 5.96 -0.25 -7.28
CA VAL A 51 6.25 0.91 -6.43
C VAL A 51 7.75 1.05 -6.18
N ALA A 52 8.47 -0.06 -5.92
CA ALA A 52 9.91 -0.04 -5.75
C ALA A 52 10.63 0.44 -7.03
N GLU A 53 10.25 -0.08 -8.20
CA GLU A 53 10.75 0.38 -9.51
C GLU A 53 10.51 1.87 -9.71
N PHE A 54 9.28 2.34 -9.48
CA PHE A 54 8.88 3.74 -9.64
C PHE A 54 9.67 4.68 -8.72
N LYS A 55 9.94 4.25 -7.49
CA LYS A 55 10.69 5.02 -6.49
C LYS A 55 12.20 4.89 -6.63
N GLY A 56 12.71 3.94 -7.41
CA GLY A 56 14.13 3.67 -7.54
C GLY A 56 14.75 3.11 -6.26
N VAL A 57 13.99 2.31 -5.50
CA VAL A 57 14.43 1.67 -4.25
C VAL A 57 14.48 0.15 -4.41
N GLU A 58 15.21 -0.52 -3.55
CA GLU A 58 15.42 -1.97 -3.60
C GLU A 58 14.12 -2.76 -3.41
N SER A 59 13.27 -2.31 -2.48
CA SER A 59 11.99 -2.97 -2.19
C SER A 59 10.97 -1.99 -1.63
N SER A 60 9.71 -2.39 -1.65
CA SER A 60 8.63 -1.66 -1.00
C SER A 60 7.66 -2.62 -0.31
N LEU A 61 6.87 -2.10 0.61
CA LEU A 61 5.85 -2.85 1.34
C LEU A 61 4.55 -2.05 1.36
N ILE A 62 3.47 -2.72 1.00
CA ILE A 62 2.13 -2.13 0.97
C ILE A 62 1.37 -2.45 2.25
N TYR A 63 0.77 -1.44 2.83
CA TYR A 63 -0.17 -1.51 3.95
C TYR A 63 -1.59 -1.17 3.48
N SER A 64 -2.59 -1.57 4.24
CA SER A 64 -4.00 -1.30 3.93
C SER A 64 -4.37 0.19 4.02
N ALA A 65 -3.61 0.98 4.77
CA ALA A 65 -3.79 2.42 4.89
C ALA A 65 -2.49 3.10 5.37
N GLY A 66 -2.35 4.41 5.11
CA GLY A 66 -1.21 5.20 5.60
C GLY A 66 -1.11 5.21 7.13
N TYR A 67 -2.25 5.23 7.84
CA TYR A 67 -2.28 5.11 9.29
C TYR A 67 -1.63 3.81 9.77
N THR A 68 -2.02 2.66 9.20
CA THR A 68 -1.45 1.35 9.56
C THR A 68 0.02 1.24 9.19
N ALA A 69 0.44 1.87 8.09
CA ALA A 69 1.85 1.94 7.73
C ALA A 69 2.67 2.69 8.80
N ASN A 70 2.22 3.85 9.24
CA ASN A 70 2.88 4.63 10.28
C ASN A 70 2.92 3.91 11.63
N VAL A 71 1.80 3.32 12.05
CA VAL A 71 1.71 2.55 13.32
C VAL A 71 2.59 1.32 13.30
N GLY A 72 2.75 0.67 12.16
CA GLY A 72 3.62 -0.50 12.03
C GLY A 72 5.10 -0.15 11.86
N LEU A 73 5.41 0.87 11.06
CA LEU A 73 6.77 1.21 10.69
C LEU A 73 7.52 1.98 11.78
N ILE A 74 6.91 3.04 12.33
CA ILE A 74 7.59 3.94 13.26
C ILE A 74 8.10 3.19 14.50
N PRO A 75 7.30 2.39 15.23
CA PRO A 75 7.80 1.64 16.38
C PRO A 75 8.82 0.56 16.03
N THR A 76 8.84 0.12 14.77
CA THR A 76 9.79 -0.88 14.30
C THR A 76 11.17 -0.28 14.05
N LEU A 77 11.22 0.97 13.59
CA LEU A 77 12.46 1.70 13.32
C LEU A 77 13.01 2.35 14.58
N VAL A 78 12.16 2.91 15.42
CA VAL A 78 12.54 3.63 16.65
C VAL A 78 12.55 2.64 17.81
N LYS A 79 13.73 2.15 18.18
CA LYS A 79 13.89 1.08 19.18
C LYS A 79 14.56 1.50 20.48
N GLY A 80 15.24 2.62 20.48
CA GLY A 80 16.09 3.05 21.58
C GLY A 80 15.80 4.45 22.09
N LYS A 81 16.37 4.75 23.27
CA LYS A 81 16.32 6.10 23.84
C LYS A 81 17.21 7.11 23.10
N GLU A 82 18.10 6.60 22.25
CA GLU A 82 18.99 7.37 21.39
C GLU A 82 18.34 7.81 20.08
N ASP A 83 17.20 7.18 19.73
CA ASP A 83 16.46 7.50 18.50
C ASP A 83 15.58 8.72 18.70
N VAL A 84 15.57 9.61 17.72
CA VAL A 84 14.79 10.85 17.75
C VAL A 84 13.88 10.91 16.54
N ILE A 85 12.62 11.25 16.76
CA ILE A 85 11.65 11.55 15.70
C ILE A 85 11.54 13.06 15.61
N ILE A 86 11.77 13.61 14.42
CA ILE A 86 11.56 15.04 14.13
C ILE A 86 10.34 15.13 13.22
N SER A 87 9.36 15.91 13.65
CA SER A 87 8.12 16.18 12.89
C SER A 87 7.89 17.68 12.81
N ASP A 88 7.47 18.16 11.66
CA ASP A 88 7.01 19.53 11.44
C ASP A 88 5.48 19.67 11.63
#